data_546aeca714c4ccc8ea571f98e37bed9a
#
_entry.id   546aeca714c4ccc8ea571f98e37bed9a
#
_cell.length_a   1.000
_cell.length_b   1.000
_cell.length_c   1.000
_cell.angle_alpha   90.00
_cell.angle_beta   90.00
_cell.angle_gamma   90.00
#
_symmetry.space_group_name_H-M   'P 1'
#
loop_
_entity.id
_entity.type
_entity.pdbx_description
1 polymer ?
#
loop_
_entity_poly.entity_id
_entity_poly.type
_entity_poly.pdbx_seq_one_letter_code
_entity_poly.pdbx_strand_id
1 'polypeptide(L)'
;MNFCSKKGKTCLTDRKRGGKHMPQSMVHIENLVKRYGDLTALNHLELDIREGEIFGLLGPNGSGKTTAINCILSLLKYDRGQIKIFGEEMKPDSYKLKEQIGIVLQNVAVFDELTVQENIDYFCGLYIRDRKRRKELVEDAIEFTGLEDFCKMYPKKLSGGLLRRLNIACGIAHKPRLIIMDEPTVAVDPQSRNKILEGIQTLNHQ
;
A
#
# COMPACT_ATOMS: atom_id res chain seq x y z
N MET A 1 -20.54 1.28 14.06
CA MET A 1 -19.76 2.45 13.56
C MET A 1 -19.83 2.42 12.04
N ASN A 2 -20.37 3.48 11.44
CA ASN A 2 -20.49 3.55 9.99
C ASN A 2 -19.18 4.09 9.40
N PHE A 3 -18.51 3.28 8.59
CA PHE A 3 -17.36 3.74 7.79
C PHE A 3 -17.91 4.65 6.67
N CYS A 4 -17.45 5.88 6.61
CA CYS A 4 -17.75 6.78 5.52
C CYS A 4 -16.74 6.56 4.41
N SER A 5 -17.13 5.91 3.31
CA SER A 5 -16.32 5.81 2.11
C SER A 5 -16.53 7.08 1.27
N LYS A 6 -15.51 7.92 1.18
CA LYS A 6 -15.48 8.97 0.16
C LYS A 6 -14.84 8.38 -1.11
N LYS A 7 -15.68 8.02 -2.07
CA LYS A 7 -15.22 7.78 -3.44
C LYS A 7 -14.74 9.11 -4.01
N GLY A 8 -13.46 9.22 -4.29
CA GLY A 8 -12.90 10.33 -5.05
C GLY A 8 -13.49 10.30 -6.46
N LYS A 9 -14.54 11.10 -6.71
CA LYS A 9 -15.06 11.32 -8.06
C LYS A 9 -14.12 12.28 -8.77
N THR A 10 -13.17 11.76 -9.53
CA THR A 10 -12.64 12.49 -10.67
C THR A 10 -13.43 11.99 -11.89
N CYS A 11 -14.52 12.71 -12.19
CA CYS A 11 -15.28 12.52 -13.42
C CYS A 11 -14.55 13.27 -14.52
N LEU A 12 -13.84 12.57 -15.39
CA LEU A 12 -13.53 13.05 -16.73
C LEU A 12 -14.02 11.98 -17.70
N THR A 13 -15.14 12.33 -18.31
CA THR A 13 -15.74 11.62 -19.43
C THR A 13 -14.80 11.74 -20.64
N ASP A 14 -14.23 10.63 -21.06
CA ASP A 14 -13.88 10.46 -22.47
C ASP A 14 -14.43 9.11 -22.96
N ARG A 15 -15.54 9.22 -23.68
CA ARG A 15 -16.16 8.08 -24.38
C ARG A 15 -15.36 7.83 -25.66
N LYS A 16 -14.55 6.77 -25.67
CA LYS A 16 -14.24 6.06 -26.91
C LYS A 16 -14.59 4.59 -26.80
N ARG A 17 -15.39 4.14 -27.76
CA ARG A 17 -16.01 2.81 -27.92
C ARG A 17 -14.92 1.73 -28.05
N GLY A 18 -15.07 0.65 -27.29
CA GLY A 18 -14.30 -0.58 -27.46
C GLY A 18 -14.45 -1.44 -26.23
N GLY A 19 -15.21 -2.56 -26.32
CA GLY A 19 -15.32 -3.66 -25.37
C GLY A 19 -15.44 -3.30 -23.89
N LYS A 20 -16.61 -3.50 -23.28
CA LYS A 20 -16.80 -3.35 -21.83
C LYS A 20 -16.00 -4.43 -21.09
N HIS A 21 -14.73 -4.17 -20.85
CA HIS A 21 -14.01 -4.84 -19.77
C HIS A 21 -14.55 -4.23 -18.46
N MET A 22 -15.35 -4.97 -17.72
CA MET A 22 -15.71 -4.57 -16.36
C MET A 22 -14.40 -4.57 -15.55
N PRO A 23 -14.02 -3.45 -14.89
CA PRO A 23 -12.80 -3.40 -14.12
C PRO A 23 -12.82 -4.51 -13.07
N GLN A 24 -11.75 -5.32 -13.06
CA GLN A 24 -11.61 -6.46 -12.17
C GLN A 24 -11.57 -5.96 -10.71
N SER A 25 -12.27 -6.64 -9.80
CA SER A 25 -12.15 -6.37 -8.38
C SER A 25 -10.74 -6.78 -7.91
N MET A 26 -10.00 -5.81 -7.36
CA MET A 26 -8.66 -6.02 -6.81
C MET A 26 -8.71 -6.48 -5.36
N VAL A 27 -9.62 -5.91 -4.58
CA VAL A 27 -9.90 -6.31 -3.19
C VAL A 27 -11.40 -6.40 -3.02
N HIS A 28 -11.89 -7.57 -2.66
CA HIS A 28 -13.29 -7.81 -2.34
C HIS A 28 -13.42 -8.37 -0.93
N ILE A 29 -14.18 -7.69 -0.10
CA ILE A 29 -14.45 -8.08 1.29
C ILE A 29 -15.95 -8.18 1.46
N GLU A 30 -16.38 -9.32 1.97
CA GLU A 30 -17.78 -9.61 2.24
C GLU A 30 -17.96 -9.98 3.70
N ASN A 31 -18.85 -9.25 4.39
CA ASN A 31 -19.33 -9.55 5.73
C ASN A 31 -18.22 -9.79 6.77
N LEU A 32 -17.14 -9.00 6.72
CA LEU A 32 -15.97 -9.18 7.56
C LEU A 32 -16.24 -8.74 9.00
N VAL A 33 -16.07 -9.67 9.94
CA VAL A 33 -16.21 -9.43 11.39
C VAL A 33 -14.92 -9.79 12.10
N LYS A 34 -14.46 -8.87 12.97
CA LYS A 34 -13.34 -9.12 13.89
C LYS A 34 -13.69 -8.61 15.27
N ARG A 35 -13.49 -9.49 16.26
CA ARG A 35 -13.72 -9.19 17.67
C ARG A 35 -12.46 -9.40 18.50
N TYR A 36 -12.33 -8.65 19.57
CA TYR A 36 -11.36 -8.79 20.64
C TYR A 36 -12.12 -8.86 21.98
N GLY A 37 -12.42 -10.07 22.46
CA GLY A 37 -13.33 -10.25 23.57
C GLY A 37 -14.70 -9.60 23.24
N ASP A 38 -15.14 -8.66 24.07
CA ASP A 38 -16.42 -7.96 23.91
C ASP A 38 -16.36 -6.80 22.90
N LEU A 39 -15.16 -6.38 22.51
CA LEU A 39 -14.98 -5.30 21.54
C LEU A 39 -15.09 -5.81 20.11
N THR A 40 -16.08 -5.32 19.36
CA THR A 40 -16.19 -5.56 17.93
C THR A 40 -15.41 -4.48 17.18
N ALA A 41 -14.23 -4.85 16.66
CA ALA A 41 -13.34 -3.94 15.91
C ALA A 41 -13.80 -3.76 14.45
N LEU A 42 -14.24 -4.85 13.80
CA LEU A 42 -14.86 -4.82 12.47
C LEU A 42 -16.25 -5.44 12.57
N ASN A 43 -17.25 -4.69 12.12
CA ASN A 43 -18.64 -5.11 12.20
C ASN A 43 -19.25 -5.16 10.81
N HIS A 44 -19.28 -6.35 10.20
CA HIS A 44 -19.81 -6.62 8.87
C HIS A 44 -19.26 -5.65 7.82
N LEU A 45 -17.92 -5.49 7.79
CA LEU A 45 -17.26 -4.63 6.81
C LEU A 45 -17.42 -5.23 5.41
N GLU A 46 -17.90 -4.39 4.49
CA GLU A 46 -17.99 -4.69 3.06
C GLU A 46 -17.12 -3.70 2.30
N LEU A 47 -16.36 -4.18 1.32
CA LEU A 47 -15.48 -3.37 0.51
C LEU A 47 -15.27 -4.01 -0.86
N ASP A 48 -15.34 -3.20 -1.90
CA ASP A 48 -14.97 -3.60 -3.26
C ASP A 48 -14.10 -2.50 -3.87
N ILE A 49 -12.82 -2.81 -4.10
CA ILE A 49 -11.84 -1.91 -4.71
C ILE A 49 -11.51 -2.45 -6.09
N ARG A 50 -11.61 -1.61 -7.10
CA ARG A 50 -11.39 -1.98 -8.50
C ARG A 50 -10.01 -1.61 -8.98
N GLU A 51 -9.57 -2.23 -10.05
CA GLU A 51 -8.31 -1.89 -10.71
C GLU A 51 -8.29 -0.41 -11.12
N GLY A 52 -7.14 0.25 -10.85
CA GLY A 52 -6.96 1.69 -11.09
C GLY A 52 -7.71 2.60 -10.10
N GLU A 53 -8.26 2.09 -9.00
CA GLU A 53 -8.95 2.89 -7.99
C GLU A 53 -8.00 3.26 -6.84
N ILE A 54 -7.96 4.56 -6.48
CA ILE A 54 -7.38 5.01 -5.21
C ILE A 54 -8.48 5.03 -4.16
N PHE A 55 -8.41 4.12 -3.20
CA PHE A 55 -9.38 3.99 -2.14
C PHE A 55 -8.85 4.51 -0.81
N GLY A 56 -9.58 5.41 -0.16
CA GLY A 56 -9.24 5.95 1.17
C GLY A 56 -10.13 5.36 2.28
N LEU A 57 -9.52 4.62 3.21
CA LEU A 57 -10.17 4.16 4.42
C LEU A 57 -10.06 5.22 5.51
N LEU A 58 -11.13 5.96 5.77
CA LEU A 58 -11.16 7.07 6.70
C LEU A 58 -11.88 6.70 8.00
N GLY A 59 -11.37 7.17 9.11
CA GLY A 59 -11.98 6.99 10.43
C GLY A 59 -11.07 7.49 11.55
N PRO A 60 -11.60 7.75 12.76
CA PRO A 60 -10.81 8.14 13.92
C PRO A 60 -9.84 7.05 14.35
N ASN A 61 -8.88 7.40 15.23
CA ASN A 61 -8.00 6.41 15.83
C ASN A 61 -8.84 5.38 16.60
N GLY A 62 -8.46 4.09 16.50
CA GLY A 62 -9.22 3.00 17.10
C GLY A 62 -10.48 2.55 16.32
N SER A 63 -10.77 3.13 15.13
CA SER A 63 -11.92 2.71 14.30
C SER A 63 -11.71 1.38 13.54
N GLY A 64 -10.61 0.68 13.76
CA GLY A 64 -10.35 -0.62 13.12
C GLY A 64 -9.64 -0.57 11.76
N LYS A 65 -9.11 0.59 11.32
CA LYS A 65 -8.38 0.71 10.04
C LYS A 65 -7.22 -0.29 9.92
N THR A 66 -6.29 -0.24 10.86
CA THR A 66 -5.14 -1.16 10.91
C THR A 66 -5.58 -2.60 11.11
N THR A 67 -6.67 -2.85 11.86
CA THR A 67 -7.26 -4.18 12.00
C THR A 67 -7.76 -4.70 10.65
N ALA A 68 -8.46 -3.86 9.87
CA ALA A 68 -8.92 -4.22 8.53
C ALA A 68 -7.73 -4.54 7.59
N ILE A 69 -6.69 -3.69 7.58
CA ILE A 69 -5.47 -3.92 6.79
C ILE A 69 -4.81 -5.26 7.17
N ASN A 70 -4.65 -5.53 8.46
CA ASN A 70 -4.05 -6.79 8.94
C ASN A 70 -4.90 -8.02 8.57
N CYS A 71 -6.23 -7.91 8.56
CA CYS A 71 -7.12 -8.97 8.08
C CYS A 71 -6.98 -9.17 6.56
N ILE A 72 -6.94 -8.08 5.78
CA ILE A 72 -6.75 -8.11 4.33
C ILE A 72 -5.45 -8.84 3.95
N LEU A 73 -4.38 -8.57 4.68
CA LEU A 73 -3.07 -9.19 4.48
C LEU A 73 -2.96 -10.61 5.06
N SER A 74 -4.03 -11.09 5.70
CA SER A 74 -4.04 -12.38 6.43
C SER A 74 -2.92 -12.49 7.49
N LEU A 75 -2.56 -11.34 8.08
CA LEU A 75 -1.67 -11.25 9.26
C LEU A 75 -2.46 -11.40 10.55
N LEU A 76 -3.77 -11.18 10.50
CA LEU A 76 -4.69 -11.30 11.60
C LEU A 76 -5.89 -12.16 11.19
N LYS A 77 -6.18 -13.19 11.98
CA LYS A 77 -7.37 -14.02 11.77
C LYS A 77 -8.64 -13.23 12.12
N TYR A 78 -9.63 -13.28 11.25
CA TYR A 78 -10.97 -12.72 11.46
C TYR A 78 -11.98 -13.81 11.89
N ASP A 79 -13.13 -13.39 12.41
CA ASP A 79 -14.11 -14.31 12.99
C ASP A 79 -15.17 -14.77 11.98
N ARG A 80 -15.54 -13.86 11.02
CA ARG A 80 -16.50 -14.15 9.94
C ARG A 80 -16.17 -13.33 8.70
N GLY A 81 -16.70 -13.77 7.56
CA GLY A 81 -16.61 -13.10 6.30
C GLY A 81 -15.64 -13.76 5.33
N GLN A 82 -15.39 -13.10 4.21
CA GLN A 82 -14.46 -13.54 3.18
C GLN A 82 -13.66 -12.36 2.66
N ILE A 83 -12.39 -12.62 2.34
CA ILE A 83 -11.50 -11.67 1.70
C ILE A 83 -10.92 -12.31 0.45
N LYS A 84 -11.13 -11.65 -0.70
CA LYS A 84 -10.51 -12.02 -1.98
C LYS A 84 -9.63 -10.89 -2.45
N ILE A 85 -8.42 -11.25 -2.93
CA ILE A 85 -7.50 -10.33 -3.59
C ILE A 85 -7.22 -10.88 -4.98
N PHE A 86 -7.35 -10.04 -6.01
CA PHE A 86 -7.27 -10.44 -7.43
C PHE A 86 -8.22 -11.58 -7.81
N GLY A 87 -9.37 -11.68 -7.10
CA GLY A 87 -10.36 -12.74 -7.28
C GLY A 87 -10.08 -14.04 -6.53
N GLU A 88 -8.92 -14.18 -5.89
CA GLU A 88 -8.52 -15.36 -5.12
C GLU A 88 -8.67 -15.13 -3.62
N GLU A 89 -9.05 -16.17 -2.86
CA GLU A 89 -9.18 -16.10 -1.41
C GLU A 89 -7.83 -15.87 -0.75
N MET A 90 -7.74 -14.83 0.10
CA MET A 90 -6.51 -14.53 0.83
C MET A 90 -6.38 -15.42 2.07
N LYS A 91 -5.26 -16.15 2.14
CA LYS A 91 -4.91 -17.06 3.24
C LYS A 91 -3.51 -16.74 3.79
N PRO A 92 -3.14 -17.22 4.98
CA PRO A 92 -1.80 -17.03 5.54
C PRO A 92 -0.67 -17.48 4.62
N ASP A 93 -0.89 -18.55 3.86
CA ASP A 93 0.06 -19.19 2.93
C ASP A 93 -0.08 -18.74 1.46
N SER A 94 -0.87 -17.71 1.19
CA SER A 94 -1.05 -17.14 -0.16
C SER A 94 0.17 -16.32 -0.60
N TYR A 95 1.38 -16.93 -0.63
CA TYR A 95 2.63 -16.24 -0.95
C TYR A 95 2.63 -15.57 -2.32
N LYS A 96 2.09 -16.26 -3.34
CA LYS A 96 1.98 -15.73 -4.72
C LYS A 96 1.10 -14.48 -4.83
N LEU A 97 0.06 -14.36 -3.98
CA LEU A 97 -0.73 -13.14 -3.91
C LEU A 97 0.03 -12.05 -3.19
N LYS A 98 0.68 -12.39 -2.07
CA LYS A 98 1.46 -11.43 -1.25
C LYS A 98 2.64 -10.83 -2.02
N GLU A 99 3.26 -11.58 -2.92
CA GLU A 99 4.32 -11.08 -3.82
C GLU A 99 3.85 -9.94 -4.74
N GLN A 100 2.56 -9.84 -4.98
CA GLN A 100 1.95 -8.80 -5.82
C GLN A 100 1.43 -7.60 -5.01
N ILE A 101 1.65 -7.59 -3.69
CA ILE A 101 1.16 -6.55 -2.78
C ILE A 101 2.35 -5.78 -2.20
N GLY A 102 2.35 -4.47 -2.39
CA GLY A 102 3.25 -3.55 -1.71
C GLY A 102 2.62 -3.04 -0.42
N ILE A 103 3.39 -3.00 0.65
CA ILE A 103 2.93 -2.57 1.96
C ILE A 103 3.80 -1.43 2.47
N VAL A 104 3.14 -0.33 2.87
CA VAL A 104 3.78 0.81 3.53
C VAL A 104 3.11 0.98 4.89
N LEU A 105 3.75 0.48 5.93
CA LEU A 105 3.22 0.55 7.30
C LEU A 105 3.38 1.95 7.89
N GLN A 106 2.56 2.27 8.90
CA GLN A 106 2.66 3.52 9.66
C GLN A 106 4.05 3.69 10.28
N ASN A 107 4.56 2.65 10.93
CA ASN A 107 5.93 2.63 11.43
C ASN A 107 6.90 2.39 10.26
N VAL A 108 7.95 3.19 10.22
CA VAL A 108 9.01 3.02 9.22
C VAL A 108 9.76 1.72 9.49
N ALA A 109 9.79 0.84 8.51
CA ALA A 109 10.42 -0.48 8.61
C ALA A 109 11.63 -0.54 7.67
N VAL A 110 12.70 0.17 8.01
CA VAL A 110 13.98 0.17 7.26
C VAL A 110 15.12 -0.22 8.19
N PHE A 111 16.23 -0.66 7.61
CA PHE A 111 17.44 -1.01 8.35
C PHE A 111 18.34 0.20 8.50
N ASP A 112 18.63 0.58 9.73
CA ASP A 112 19.47 1.72 10.09
C ASP A 112 20.94 1.56 9.66
N GLU A 113 21.37 0.33 9.49
CA GLU A 113 22.74 -0.08 9.09
C GLU A 113 22.96 -0.11 7.57
N LEU A 114 21.89 0.00 6.80
CA LEU A 114 21.92 0.08 5.34
C LEU A 114 21.68 1.51 4.88
N THR A 115 22.33 1.90 3.80
CA THR A 115 22.07 3.17 3.12
C THR A 115 20.66 3.18 2.49
N VAL A 116 20.21 4.33 2.02
CA VAL A 116 18.93 4.48 1.29
C VAL A 116 18.85 3.48 0.14
N GLN A 117 19.86 3.45 -0.73
CA GLN A 117 19.89 2.56 -1.89
C GLN A 117 19.90 1.08 -1.48
N GLU A 118 20.71 0.73 -0.47
CA GLU A 118 20.82 -0.65 0.03
C GLU A 118 19.50 -1.13 0.67
N ASN A 119 18.79 -0.25 1.38
CA ASN A 119 17.45 -0.58 1.88
C ASN A 119 16.49 -0.91 0.74
N ILE A 120 16.42 -0.07 -0.29
CA ILE A 120 15.52 -0.28 -1.43
C ILE A 120 15.92 -1.56 -2.18
N ASP A 121 17.22 -1.78 -2.41
CA ASP A 121 17.72 -3.01 -3.06
C ASP A 121 17.39 -4.26 -2.24
N TYR A 122 17.54 -4.21 -0.92
CA TYR A 122 17.22 -5.31 -0.02
C TYR A 122 15.73 -5.70 -0.14
N PHE A 123 14.83 -4.73 0.04
CA PHE A 123 13.38 -5.01 -0.02
C PHE A 123 12.94 -5.44 -1.43
N CYS A 124 13.46 -4.83 -2.48
CA CYS A 124 13.20 -5.26 -3.85
C CYS A 124 13.72 -6.69 -4.09
N GLY A 125 14.87 -7.03 -3.52
CA GLY A 125 15.52 -8.34 -3.64
C GLY A 125 14.74 -9.50 -3.01
N LEU A 126 13.83 -9.22 -2.08
CA LEU A 126 12.91 -10.24 -1.52
C LEU A 126 11.98 -10.82 -2.59
N TYR A 127 11.68 -10.05 -3.64
CA TYR A 127 10.74 -10.40 -4.69
C TYR A 127 11.42 -10.62 -6.04
N ILE A 128 12.47 -9.85 -6.36
CA ILE A 128 13.13 -9.83 -7.68
C ILE A 128 14.52 -10.45 -7.58
N ARG A 129 14.68 -11.67 -8.11
CA ARG A 129 15.95 -12.40 -8.07
C ARG A 129 16.94 -11.95 -9.16
N ASP A 130 16.44 -11.54 -10.33
CA ASP A 130 17.28 -11.06 -11.43
C ASP A 130 17.94 -9.73 -11.05
N ARG A 131 19.29 -9.72 -11.01
CA ARG A 131 20.07 -8.57 -10.56
C ARG A 131 19.95 -7.36 -11.48
N LYS A 132 19.88 -7.58 -12.80
CA LYS A 132 19.76 -6.49 -13.75
C LYS A 132 18.41 -5.81 -13.61
N ARG A 133 17.36 -6.60 -13.62
CA ARG A 133 15.99 -6.10 -13.43
C ARG A 133 15.82 -5.41 -12.09
N ARG A 134 16.36 -5.97 -11.01
CA ARG A 134 16.31 -5.38 -9.69
C ARG A 134 16.98 -4.01 -9.64
N LYS A 135 18.16 -3.86 -10.26
CA LYS A 135 18.86 -2.58 -10.33
C LYS A 135 18.00 -1.51 -11.01
N GLU A 136 17.40 -1.82 -12.16
CA GLU A 136 16.48 -0.91 -12.87
C GLU A 136 15.31 -0.49 -11.99
N LEU A 137 14.68 -1.43 -11.29
CA LEU A 137 13.55 -1.18 -10.41
C LEU A 137 13.91 -0.33 -9.18
N VAL A 138 15.10 -0.52 -8.64
CA VAL A 138 15.64 0.29 -7.53
C VAL A 138 15.88 1.72 -7.98
N GLU A 139 16.48 1.92 -9.17
CA GLU A 139 16.70 3.24 -9.77
C GLU A 139 15.36 3.94 -10.02
N ASP A 140 14.37 3.26 -10.60
CA ASP A 140 13.00 3.76 -10.80
C ASP A 140 12.36 4.21 -9.46
N ALA A 141 12.50 3.40 -8.40
CA ALA A 141 11.91 3.71 -7.10
C ALA A 141 12.59 4.91 -6.42
N ILE A 142 13.91 5.06 -6.57
CA ILE A 142 14.68 6.20 -6.09
C ILE A 142 14.23 7.48 -6.78
N GLU A 143 14.19 7.48 -8.11
CA GLU A 143 13.74 8.61 -8.92
C GLU A 143 12.31 9.01 -8.55
N PHE A 144 11.42 8.03 -8.53
CA PHE A 144 10.00 8.25 -8.20
C PHE A 144 9.81 8.92 -6.83
N THR A 145 10.61 8.56 -5.84
CA THR A 145 10.51 9.11 -4.47
C THR A 145 11.38 10.34 -4.23
N GLY A 146 12.18 10.78 -5.22
CA GLY A 146 13.08 11.92 -5.13
C GLY A 146 14.15 11.72 -4.08
N LEU A 147 14.81 10.56 -4.11
CA LEU A 147 15.86 10.17 -3.16
C LEU A 147 17.27 10.11 -3.79
N GLU A 148 17.46 10.61 -5.01
CA GLU A 148 18.69 10.52 -5.81
C GLU A 148 19.89 11.08 -5.05
N ASP A 149 19.73 12.25 -4.44
CA ASP A 149 20.80 12.93 -3.70
C ASP A 149 21.12 12.27 -2.35
N PHE A 150 20.26 11.34 -1.91
CA PHE A 150 20.32 10.71 -0.58
C PHE A 150 20.75 9.24 -0.62
N CYS A 151 21.02 8.66 -1.79
CA CYS A 151 21.30 7.22 -2.00
C CYS A 151 22.32 6.63 -1.04
N LYS A 152 23.37 7.38 -0.73
CA LYS A 152 24.50 6.95 0.14
C LYS A 152 24.29 7.32 1.62
N MET A 153 23.21 7.96 1.96
CA MET A 153 22.90 8.35 3.35
C MET A 153 22.28 7.18 4.11
N TYR A 154 22.54 7.13 5.41
CA TYR A 154 21.90 6.21 6.33
C TYR A 154 20.57 6.79 6.86
N PRO A 155 19.55 5.95 7.16
CA PRO A 155 18.24 6.39 7.64
C PRO A 155 18.28 7.36 8.81
N LYS A 156 19.20 7.15 9.77
CA LYS A 156 19.40 8.02 10.95
C LYS A 156 19.75 9.47 10.62
N LYS A 157 20.24 9.76 9.41
CA LYS A 157 20.60 11.10 8.95
C LYS A 157 19.51 11.76 8.12
N LEU A 158 18.40 11.07 7.85
CA LEU A 158 17.30 11.58 7.06
C LEU A 158 16.31 12.39 7.91
N SER A 159 15.69 13.41 7.30
CA SER A 159 14.51 14.04 7.88
C SER A 159 13.33 13.04 7.92
N GLY A 160 12.33 13.32 8.77
CA GLY A 160 11.13 12.46 8.84
C GLY A 160 10.42 12.28 7.49
N GLY A 161 10.38 13.35 6.68
CA GLY A 161 9.81 13.28 5.33
C GLY A 161 10.63 12.42 4.36
N LEU A 162 11.97 12.52 4.42
CA LEU A 162 12.87 11.68 3.61
C LEU A 162 12.78 10.22 4.05
N LEU A 163 12.75 9.97 5.36
CA LEU A 163 12.60 8.63 5.91
C LEU A 163 11.28 8.00 5.49
N ARG A 164 10.19 8.79 5.45
CA ARG A 164 8.89 8.32 4.95
C ARG A 164 8.93 8.01 3.46
N ARG A 165 9.61 8.83 2.65
CA ARG A 165 9.82 8.53 1.23
C ARG A 165 10.63 7.26 1.01
N LEU A 166 11.66 7.02 1.83
CA LEU A 166 12.41 5.76 1.82
C LEU A 166 11.51 4.55 2.14
N ASN A 167 10.65 4.66 3.17
CA ASN A 167 9.71 3.59 3.51
C ASN A 167 8.74 3.28 2.36
N ILE A 168 8.27 4.31 1.66
CA ILE A 168 7.43 4.15 0.46
C ILE A 168 8.23 3.47 -0.66
N ALA A 169 9.45 3.96 -0.96
CA ALA A 169 10.31 3.37 -1.99
C ALA A 169 10.52 1.86 -1.77
N CYS A 170 10.82 1.46 -0.54
CA CYS A 170 10.97 0.04 -0.18
C CYS A 170 9.69 -0.78 -0.45
N GLY A 171 8.51 -0.20 -0.15
CA GLY A 171 7.23 -0.88 -0.34
C GLY A 171 6.78 -1.03 -1.79
N ILE A 172 7.29 -0.19 -2.71
CA ILE A 172 6.84 -0.17 -4.11
C ILE A 172 7.90 -0.64 -5.12
N ALA A 173 9.16 -0.80 -4.71
CA ALA A 173 10.28 -1.05 -5.62
C ALA A 173 10.08 -2.28 -6.52
N HIS A 174 9.39 -3.32 -6.06
CA HIS A 174 9.11 -4.53 -6.84
C HIS A 174 7.92 -4.37 -7.82
N LYS A 175 7.36 -3.15 -7.97
CA LYS A 175 6.20 -2.81 -8.81
C LYS A 175 4.97 -3.70 -8.55
N PRO A 176 4.42 -3.67 -7.32
CA PRO A 176 3.25 -4.47 -6.96
C PRO A 176 1.99 -4.01 -7.71
N ARG A 177 1.04 -4.93 -7.90
CA ARG A 177 -0.28 -4.64 -8.50
C ARG A 177 -1.24 -3.95 -7.53
N LEU A 178 -1.07 -4.16 -6.24
CA LEU A 178 -1.86 -3.55 -5.16
C LEU A 178 -0.91 -2.92 -4.15
N ILE A 179 -1.14 -1.67 -3.79
CA ILE A 179 -0.38 -0.99 -2.74
C ILE A 179 -1.32 -0.66 -1.59
N ILE A 180 -0.95 -1.11 -0.39
CA ILE A 180 -1.66 -0.82 0.85
C ILE A 180 -0.78 0.08 1.70
N MET A 181 -1.29 1.27 2.03
CA MET A 181 -0.59 2.25 2.86
C MET A 181 -1.38 2.53 4.13
N ASP A 182 -0.76 2.31 5.29
CA ASP A 182 -1.32 2.67 6.59
C ASP A 182 -0.76 4.02 7.02
N GLU A 183 -1.62 5.04 6.99
CA GLU A 183 -1.31 6.43 7.38
C GLU A 183 -0.01 7.00 6.75
N PRO A 184 0.14 7.02 5.41
CA PRO A 184 1.40 7.32 4.74
C PRO A 184 1.92 8.75 4.96
N THR A 185 1.12 9.65 5.51
CA THR A 185 1.44 11.07 5.69
C THR A 185 1.46 11.53 7.15
N VAL A 186 1.39 10.60 8.11
CA VAL A 186 1.47 10.93 9.54
C VAL A 186 2.88 11.39 9.89
N ALA A 187 2.96 12.45 10.74
CA ALA A 187 4.20 13.08 11.18
C ALA A 187 5.09 13.62 10.05
N VAL A 188 4.50 13.96 8.91
CA VAL A 188 5.20 14.53 7.75
C VAL A 188 4.79 15.99 7.59
N ASP A 189 5.75 16.86 7.31
CA ASP A 189 5.50 18.27 7.03
C ASP A 189 4.58 18.47 5.80
N PRO A 190 3.88 19.62 5.69
CA PRO A 190 2.90 19.83 4.63
C PRO A 190 3.48 19.72 3.22
N GLN A 191 4.72 20.14 2.99
CA GLN A 191 5.36 20.09 1.68
C GLN A 191 5.67 18.65 1.26
N SER A 192 6.26 17.87 2.17
CA SER A 192 6.54 16.44 1.95
C SER A 192 5.24 15.64 1.80
N ARG A 193 4.17 15.99 2.54
CA ARG A 193 2.85 15.38 2.40
C ARG A 193 2.30 15.54 0.98
N ASN A 194 2.35 16.74 0.41
CA ASN A 194 1.85 16.98 -0.94
C ASN A 194 2.63 16.15 -1.98
N LYS A 195 3.96 16.10 -1.87
CA LYS A 195 4.80 15.26 -2.74
C LYS A 195 4.44 13.76 -2.66
N ILE A 196 4.17 13.25 -1.47
CA ILE A 196 3.73 11.86 -1.26
C ILE A 196 2.38 11.62 -1.94
N LEU A 197 1.41 12.54 -1.78
CA LEU A 197 0.08 12.40 -2.38
C LEU A 197 0.12 12.48 -3.91
N GLU A 198 0.91 13.39 -4.47
CA GLU A 198 1.15 13.49 -5.92
C GLU A 198 1.81 12.21 -6.45
N GLY A 199 2.80 11.67 -5.72
CA GLY A 199 3.41 10.40 -6.03
C GLY A 199 2.41 9.24 -6.06
N ILE A 200 1.52 9.13 -5.07
CA ILE A 200 0.47 8.10 -5.04
C ILE A 200 -0.46 8.21 -6.26
N GLN A 201 -0.82 9.42 -6.66
CA GLN A 201 -1.63 9.63 -7.88
C GLN A 201 -0.88 9.18 -9.15
N THR A 202 0.42 9.49 -9.25
CA THR A 202 1.26 9.08 -10.38
C THR A 202 1.39 7.56 -10.47
N LEU A 203 1.55 6.86 -9.34
CA LEU A 203 1.60 5.39 -9.31
C LEU A 203 0.33 4.74 -9.87
N ASN A 204 -0.81 5.36 -9.64
CA ASN A 204 -2.10 4.81 -10.10
C ASN A 204 -2.33 4.96 -11.62
N HIS A 205 -1.53 5.77 -12.29
CA HIS A 205 -1.61 6.01 -13.75
C HIS A 205 -0.59 5.19 -14.56
N GLN A 206 0.32 4.46 -13.90
CA GLN A 206 1.32 3.57 -14.52
C GLN A 206 0.82 2.12 -14.59
#